data_3502ab3e81681e2e349978d7e9a7e1bd
#
_entry.id   3502ab3e81681e2e349978d7e9a7e1bd
#
_cell.length_a   1.000
_cell.length_b   1.000
_cell.length_c   1.000
_cell.angle_alpha   90.00
_cell.angle_beta   90.00
_cell.angle_gamma   90.00
#
_symmetry.space_group_name_H-M   'P 1'
#
loop_
_entity.id
_entity.type
_entity.pdbx_description
1 polymer ?
#
loop_
_entity_poly.entity_id
_entity_poly.type
_entity_poly.pdbx_seq_one_letter_code
_entity_poly.pdbx_strand_id
1 'polypeptide(L)'
;ETYLLNTINYQTLIATRAARLRDVAGPDTTLLEFGTRRAFSPQAALWAARAALAGGLDVTSNVLAALKLGRKPVGTMAHALVMAISALEGSESDAFDAFHRSFPGAPLLIDTYDTVAAAQLLGQKSPQSLAGVRIDSGDLVALSQQVRQELPNVPIFASGDLDEREILRLKQAGACIDGYGLGTKLVTGNPVNGVYKLVDIDGIPVMKESKGKFTYPGQKQIFRTAEGDRLGLASETTDAATLLKPVMRNGERIVPIESLERIRERATQSVAQLPLEVRDVNNPVVPQAQISTALQKLTDCTRRSQLATVS
;
A
#
# COMPACT_ATOMS: atom_id res chain seq x y z
N GLU A 1 -6.89 -8.05 -22.42
CA GLU A 1 -7.53 -6.96 -21.69
C GLU A 1 -7.74 -7.34 -20.23
N THR A 2 -8.64 -8.26 -19.94
CA THR A 2 -9.16 -8.55 -18.58
C THR A 2 -8.04 -8.93 -17.59
N TYR A 3 -7.12 -9.80 -17.99
CA TYR A 3 -6.01 -10.23 -17.12
C TYR A 3 -5.06 -9.07 -16.76
N LEU A 4 -4.70 -8.25 -17.74
CA LEU A 4 -3.83 -7.09 -17.52
C LEU A 4 -4.48 -6.08 -16.59
N LEU A 5 -5.75 -5.73 -16.83
CA LEU A 5 -6.48 -4.77 -16.01
C LEU A 5 -6.67 -5.29 -14.58
N ASN A 6 -6.98 -6.58 -14.40
CA ASN A 6 -7.11 -7.20 -13.08
C ASN A 6 -5.80 -7.08 -12.29
N THR A 7 -4.68 -7.45 -12.89
CA THR A 7 -3.35 -7.42 -12.25
C THR A 7 -2.93 -5.99 -11.89
N ILE A 8 -3.10 -5.04 -12.81
CA ILE A 8 -2.76 -3.64 -12.60
C ILE A 8 -3.66 -3.03 -11.52
N ASN A 9 -4.97 -3.24 -11.63
CA ASN A 9 -5.95 -2.67 -10.71
C ASN A 9 -5.63 -3.02 -9.26
N TYR A 10 -5.54 -4.31 -8.93
CA TYR A 10 -5.38 -4.73 -7.52
C TYR A 10 -4.03 -4.32 -6.94
N GLN A 11 -2.94 -4.54 -7.65
CA GLN A 11 -1.63 -4.17 -7.14
C GLN A 11 -1.44 -2.63 -7.04
N THR A 12 -2.00 -1.85 -7.96
CA THR A 12 -1.98 -0.40 -7.89
C THR A 12 -2.76 0.11 -6.67
N LEU A 13 -3.95 -0.44 -6.41
CA LEU A 13 -4.74 -0.10 -5.22
C LEU A 13 -3.93 -0.30 -3.94
N ILE A 14 -3.35 -1.48 -3.77
CA ILE A 14 -2.61 -1.83 -2.55
C ILE A 14 -1.32 -0.99 -2.42
N ALA A 15 -0.53 -0.85 -3.49
CA ALA A 15 0.69 -0.05 -3.46
C ALA A 15 0.42 1.43 -3.16
N THR A 16 -0.65 2.00 -3.71
CA THR A 16 -1.07 3.38 -3.43
C THR A 16 -1.43 3.56 -1.96
N ARG A 17 -2.21 2.64 -1.39
CA ARG A 17 -2.54 2.68 0.05
C ARG A 17 -1.30 2.54 0.92
N ALA A 18 -0.41 1.61 0.58
CA ALA A 18 0.84 1.44 1.30
C ALA A 18 1.70 2.70 1.27
N ALA A 19 1.78 3.39 0.13
CA ALA A 19 2.50 4.65 -0.01
C ALA A 19 1.88 5.77 0.85
N ARG A 20 0.55 5.89 0.88
CA ARG A 20 -0.17 6.85 1.73
C ARG A 20 0.05 6.55 3.22
N LEU A 21 -0.02 5.28 3.61
CA LEU A 21 0.25 4.85 4.99
C LEU A 21 1.69 5.19 5.39
N ARG A 22 2.68 4.95 4.52
CA ARG A 22 4.08 5.30 4.78
C ARG A 22 4.28 6.81 4.88
N ASP A 23 3.65 7.59 4.01
CA ASP A 23 3.75 9.05 4.03
C ASP A 23 3.25 9.65 5.37
N VAL A 24 2.11 9.16 5.87
CA VAL A 24 1.52 9.60 7.14
C VAL A 24 2.30 9.08 8.35
N ALA A 25 2.67 7.80 8.35
CA ALA A 25 3.39 7.19 9.47
C ALA A 25 4.76 7.82 9.66
N GLY A 26 5.44 8.17 8.56
CA GLY A 26 6.82 8.67 8.56
C GLY A 26 7.85 7.55 8.36
N PRO A 27 9.11 7.90 8.10
CA PRO A 27 10.15 6.95 7.72
C PRO A 27 10.54 5.96 8.83
N ASP A 28 10.48 6.40 10.09
CA ASP A 28 10.99 5.64 11.25
C ASP A 28 9.95 4.68 11.85
N THR A 29 8.69 4.79 11.45
CA THR A 29 7.59 3.94 11.95
C THR A 29 7.60 2.60 11.24
N THR A 30 7.54 1.50 11.98
CA THR A 30 7.46 0.15 11.39
C THR A 30 6.05 -0.14 10.88
N LEU A 31 5.93 -0.53 9.60
CA LEU A 31 4.64 -0.90 8.99
C LEU A 31 4.63 -2.38 8.60
N LEU A 32 3.67 -3.13 9.19
CA LEU A 32 3.53 -4.58 9.03
C LEU A 32 2.29 -4.90 8.20
N GLU A 33 2.46 -5.72 7.16
CA GLU A 33 1.34 -6.22 6.34
C GLU A 33 0.71 -7.44 7.03
N PHE A 34 -0.57 -7.34 7.43
CA PHE A 34 -1.38 -8.34 8.12
C PHE A 34 -2.66 -8.71 7.37
N GLY A 35 -2.74 -8.42 6.07
CA GLY A 35 -3.97 -8.50 5.28
C GLY A 35 -4.35 -9.89 4.78
N THR A 36 -3.49 -10.90 4.92
CA THR A 36 -3.69 -12.24 4.30
C THR A 36 -5.08 -12.82 4.54
N ARG A 37 -5.61 -12.79 5.77
CA ARG A 37 -6.93 -13.34 6.11
C ARG A 37 -8.12 -12.57 5.53
N ARG A 38 -7.90 -11.36 4.98
CA ARG A 38 -8.92 -10.46 4.45
C ARG A 38 -8.84 -10.26 2.94
N ALA A 39 -7.75 -10.69 2.33
CA ALA A 39 -7.63 -10.70 0.86
C ALA A 39 -8.64 -11.68 0.24
N PHE A 40 -9.10 -11.39 -0.97
CA PHE A 40 -10.20 -12.12 -1.62
C PHE A 40 -9.83 -13.52 -2.12
N SER A 41 -8.55 -13.87 -2.11
CA SER A 41 -8.05 -15.22 -2.40
C SER A 41 -6.61 -15.38 -1.90
N PRO A 42 -6.07 -16.62 -1.79
CA PRO A 42 -4.66 -16.84 -1.47
C PRO A 42 -3.72 -16.16 -2.47
N GLN A 43 -4.08 -16.14 -3.75
CA GLN A 43 -3.29 -15.45 -4.78
C GLN A 43 -3.36 -13.92 -4.60
N ALA A 44 -4.53 -13.37 -4.28
CA ALA A 44 -4.68 -11.95 -3.97
C ALA A 44 -3.86 -11.57 -2.73
N ALA A 45 -3.81 -12.41 -1.70
CA ALA A 45 -2.98 -12.18 -0.51
C ALA A 45 -1.49 -12.07 -0.85
N LEU A 46 -0.99 -12.93 -1.74
CA LEU A 46 0.39 -12.89 -2.21
C LEU A 46 0.69 -11.59 -2.98
N TRP A 47 -0.20 -11.18 -3.89
CA TRP A 47 -0.05 -9.94 -4.64
C TRP A 47 -0.18 -8.70 -3.76
N ALA A 48 -1.08 -8.74 -2.77
CA ALA A 48 -1.23 -7.65 -1.80
C ALA A 48 0.04 -7.46 -0.98
N ALA A 49 0.61 -8.53 -0.42
CA ALA A 49 1.86 -8.47 0.34
C ALA A 49 3.00 -7.87 -0.50
N ARG A 50 3.18 -8.34 -1.76
CA ARG A 50 4.19 -7.79 -2.67
C ARG A 50 3.95 -6.30 -2.96
N ALA A 51 2.72 -5.92 -3.28
CA ALA A 51 2.36 -4.54 -3.60
C ALA A 51 2.50 -3.62 -2.39
N ALA A 52 2.15 -4.08 -1.19
CA ALA A 52 2.33 -3.36 0.06
C ALA A 52 3.81 -3.06 0.34
N LEU A 53 4.67 -4.07 0.20
CA LEU A 53 6.13 -3.88 0.37
C LEU A 53 6.72 -2.94 -0.69
N ALA A 54 6.27 -3.04 -1.94
CA ALA A 54 6.66 -2.12 -3.02
C ALA A 54 6.21 -0.67 -2.74
N GLY A 55 5.03 -0.50 -2.14
CA GLY A 55 4.47 0.80 -1.77
C GLY A 55 5.04 1.41 -0.48
N GLY A 56 5.86 0.68 0.30
CA GLY A 56 6.54 1.28 1.45
C GLY A 56 6.35 0.58 2.79
N LEU A 57 5.61 -0.53 2.89
CA LEU A 57 5.57 -1.34 4.11
C LEU A 57 6.91 -2.09 4.29
N ASP A 58 7.26 -2.40 5.52
CA ASP A 58 8.58 -2.96 5.84
C ASP A 58 8.60 -4.48 5.79
N VAL A 59 7.56 -5.13 6.31
CA VAL A 59 7.49 -6.58 6.48
C VAL A 59 6.09 -7.11 6.19
N THR A 60 5.99 -8.42 5.98
CA THR A 60 4.72 -9.13 5.80
C THR A 60 4.63 -10.34 6.70
N SER A 61 3.43 -10.63 7.18
CA SER A 61 3.09 -11.87 7.87
C SER A 61 2.76 -13.03 6.93
N ASN A 62 2.64 -12.76 5.63
CA ASN A 62 2.37 -13.79 4.62
C ASN A 62 3.64 -14.61 4.35
N VAL A 63 3.69 -15.82 4.90
CA VAL A 63 4.86 -16.72 4.82
C VAL A 63 5.24 -17.03 3.37
N LEU A 64 4.24 -17.33 2.51
CA LEU A 64 4.50 -17.65 1.10
C LEU A 64 5.04 -16.43 0.33
N ALA A 65 4.48 -15.24 0.59
CA ALA A 65 4.97 -14.01 -0.01
C ALA A 65 6.41 -13.72 0.42
N ALA A 66 6.70 -13.80 1.72
CA ALA A 66 8.03 -13.59 2.26
C ALA A 66 9.04 -14.56 1.63
N LEU A 67 8.71 -15.86 1.57
CA LEU A 67 9.55 -16.89 0.94
C LEU A 67 9.83 -16.58 -0.55
N LYS A 68 8.80 -16.25 -1.33
CA LYS A 68 8.95 -15.92 -2.75
C LYS A 68 9.75 -14.64 -3.00
N LEU A 69 9.77 -13.72 -2.04
CA LEU A 69 10.49 -12.45 -2.11
C LEU A 69 11.87 -12.51 -1.44
N GLY A 70 12.31 -13.69 -0.97
CA GLY A 70 13.59 -13.86 -0.28
C GLY A 70 13.67 -13.12 1.05
N ARG A 71 12.53 -12.95 1.75
CA ARG A 71 12.43 -12.21 3.02
C ARG A 71 12.01 -13.13 4.17
N LYS A 72 12.32 -12.73 5.39
CA LYS A 72 11.81 -13.38 6.60
C LYS A 72 10.38 -12.90 6.86
N PRO A 73 9.40 -13.81 7.08
CA PRO A 73 8.07 -13.40 7.53
C PRO A 73 8.13 -12.84 8.95
N VAL A 74 7.32 -11.83 9.22
CA VAL A 74 7.23 -11.20 10.55
C VAL A 74 5.78 -11.14 10.97
N GLY A 75 5.50 -11.61 12.17
CA GLY A 75 4.16 -11.64 12.75
C GLY A 75 4.21 -11.48 14.26
N THR A 76 3.08 -11.71 14.88
CA THR A 76 2.86 -11.65 16.32
C THR A 76 1.92 -12.78 16.69
N MET A 77 1.57 -12.92 17.97
CA MET A 77 0.62 -13.93 18.43
C MET A 77 -0.84 -13.52 18.20
N ALA A 78 -1.75 -14.47 18.36
CA ALA A 78 -3.19 -14.27 18.24
C ALA A 78 -3.87 -14.39 19.61
N HIS A 79 -4.99 -13.70 19.84
CA HIS A 79 -5.81 -13.84 21.04
C HIS A 79 -6.17 -15.30 21.34
N ALA A 80 -6.50 -16.08 20.28
CA ALA A 80 -6.82 -17.50 20.44
C ALA A 80 -5.68 -18.32 21.08
N LEU A 81 -4.42 -17.98 20.79
CA LEU A 81 -3.27 -18.64 21.42
C LEU A 81 -3.17 -18.26 22.90
N VAL A 82 -3.32 -16.96 23.22
CA VAL A 82 -3.33 -16.48 24.61
C VAL A 82 -4.43 -17.18 25.39
N MET A 83 -5.66 -17.19 24.87
CA MET A 83 -6.81 -17.84 25.50
C MET A 83 -6.59 -19.34 25.72
N ALA A 84 -6.06 -20.05 24.72
CA ALA A 84 -5.86 -21.50 24.80
C ALA A 84 -4.82 -21.86 25.87
N ILE A 85 -3.66 -21.18 25.87
CA ILE A 85 -2.60 -21.45 26.85
C ILE A 85 -3.04 -21.02 28.25
N SER A 86 -3.68 -19.87 28.41
CA SER A 86 -4.19 -19.40 29.70
C SER A 86 -5.20 -20.39 30.30
N ALA A 87 -6.04 -21.00 29.46
CA ALA A 87 -7.01 -22.00 29.91
C ALA A 87 -6.35 -23.33 30.32
N LEU A 88 -5.25 -23.70 29.67
CA LEU A 88 -4.55 -24.97 29.93
C LEU A 88 -3.53 -24.87 31.07
N GLU A 89 -2.82 -23.76 31.16
CA GLU A 89 -1.68 -23.56 32.07
C GLU A 89 -1.96 -22.58 33.21
N GLY A 90 -3.09 -21.84 33.17
CA GLY A 90 -3.65 -21.06 34.27
C GLY A 90 -3.49 -19.55 34.18
N SER A 91 -2.66 -19.00 33.30
CA SER A 91 -2.50 -17.55 33.23
C SER A 91 -2.10 -17.02 31.85
N GLU A 92 -2.35 -15.73 31.59
CA GLU A 92 -1.86 -15.00 30.43
C GLU A 92 -0.32 -14.93 30.41
N SER A 93 0.30 -14.85 31.59
CA SER A 93 1.75 -14.88 31.73
C SER A 93 2.38 -16.15 31.16
N ASP A 94 1.74 -17.30 31.37
CA ASP A 94 2.22 -18.58 30.82
C ASP A 94 2.13 -18.58 29.29
N ALA A 95 1.09 -17.95 28.73
CA ALA A 95 0.96 -17.78 27.29
C ALA A 95 2.10 -16.90 26.71
N PHE A 96 2.47 -15.82 27.37
CA PHE A 96 3.60 -14.98 26.96
C PHE A 96 4.92 -15.74 27.00
N ASP A 97 5.17 -16.47 28.08
CA ASP A 97 6.40 -17.24 28.27
C ASP A 97 6.51 -18.39 27.25
N ALA A 98 5.40 -19.09 26.98
CA ALA A 98 5.36 -20.17 25.99
C ALA A 98 5.61 -19.63 24.56
N PHE A 99 4.98 -18.51 24.19
CA PHE A 99 5.19 -17.89 22.90
C PHE A 99 6.62 -17.34 22.75
N HIS A 100 7.14 -16.66 23.76
CA HIS A 100 8.48 -16.08 23.75
C HIS A 100 9.57 -17.15 23.62
N ARG A 101 9.42 -18.32 24.25
CA ARG A 101 10.35 -19.46 24.08
C ARG A 101 10.46 -19.91 22.61
N SER A 102 9.34 -19.89 21.89
CA SER A 102 9.30 -20.33 20.48
C SER A 102 9.63 -19.22 19.49
N PHE A 103 9.28 -17.96 19.83
CA PHE A 103 9.39 -16.79 18.95
C PHE A 103 9.93 -15.57 19.71
N PRO A 104 11.19 -15.59 20.19
CA PRO A 104 11.75 -14.52 21.05
C PRO A 104 11.85 -13.15 20.35
N GLY A 105 11.84 -13.13 19.02
CA GLY A 105 11.87 -11.88 18.22
C GLY A 105 10.52 -11.36 17.77
N ALA A 106 9.40 -11.89 18.31
CA ALA A 106 8.05 -11.47 17.92
C ALA A 106 7.37 -10.66 19.05
N PRO A 107 6.61 -9.61 18.71
CA PRO A 107 5.85 -8.83 19.69
C PRO A 107 4.76 -9.67 20.37
N LEU A 108 4.52 -9.41 21.66
CA LEU A 108 3.45 -10.03 22.45
C LEU A 108 2.14 -9.25 22.31
N LEU A 109 1.03 -9.95 22.15
CA LEU A 109 -0.31 -9.36 22.11
C LEU A 109 -0.83 -9.24 23.55
N ILE A 110 -1.06 -8.02 24.04
CA ILE A 110 -1.30 -7.74 25.46
C ILE A 110 -2.72 -7.27 25.79
N ASP A 111 -3.61 -7.22 24.81
CA ASP A 111 -4.99 -6.75 24.98
C ASP A 111 -6.02 -7.88 24.92
N THR A 112 -5.62 -9.11 25.29
CA THR A 112 -6.57 -10.25 25.36
C THR A 112 -7.52 -10.08 26.53
N TYR A 113 -7.04 -9.60 27.66
CA TYR A 113 -7.82 -9.35 28.88
C TYR A 113 -7.67 -7.92 29.38
N ASP A 114 -6.61 -7.59 30.10
CA ASP A 114 -6.31 -6.25 30.61
C ASP A 114 -4.94 -5.79 30.11
N THR A 115 -4.96 -4.83 29.21
CA THR A 115 -3.76 -4.31 28.54
C THR A 115 -2.74 -3.72 29.50
N VAL A 116 -3.20 -2.95 30.51
CA VAL A 116 -2.31 -2.27 31.44
C VAL A 116 -1.73 -3.26 32.46
N ALA A 117 -2.56 -4.16 32.96
CA ALA A 117 -2.09 -5.22 33.85
C ALA A 117 -1.07 -6.14 33.16
N ALA A 118 -1.28 -6.48 31.90
CA ALA A 118 -0.31 -7.25 31.10
C ALA A 118 1.02 -6.48 30.90
N ALA A 119 0.96 -5.18 30.63
CA ALA A 119 2.16 -4.35 30.50
C ALA A 119 2.95 -4.26 31.82
N GLN A 120 2.26 -4.08 32.95
CA GLN A 120 2.86 -4.08 34.31
C GLN A 120 3.55 -5.41 34.61
N LEU A 121 2.88 -6.53 34.34
CA LEU A 121 3.45 -7.85 34.50
C LEU A 121 4.75 -8.03 33.70
N LEU A 122 4.75 -7.63 32.44
CA LEU A 122 5.92 -7.70 31.56
C LEU A 122 7.06 -6.78 32.03
N GLY A 123 6.72 -5.59 32.53
CA GLY A 123 7.69 -4.63 33.07
C GLY A 123 8.46 -5.17 34.29
N GLN A 124 7.79 -6.00 35.13
CA GLN A 124 8.39 -6.62 36.30
C GLN A 124 9.30 -7.82 35.95
N LYS A 125 9.07 -8.50 34.83
CA LYS A 125 9.82 -9.72 34.47
C LYS A 125 11.19 -9.42 33.84
N SER A 126 11.26 -8.96 32.64
CA SER A 126 12.52 -8.67 31.92
C SER A 126 12.21 -7.85 30.66
N PRO A 127 11.89 -6.58 30.75
CA PRO A 127 11.43 -5.80 29.59
C PRO A 127 12.49 -5.70 28.48
N GLN A 128 13.78 -5.82 28.78
CA GLN A 128 14.87 -5.72 27.80
C GLN A 128 14.91 -6.87 26.78
N SER A 129 14.26 -7.99 27.05
CA SER A 129 14.20 -9.14 26.15
C SER A 129 13.00 -9.07 25.18
N LEU A 130 12.09 -8.10 25.34
CA LEU A 130 10.88 -7.99 24.53
C LEU A 130 11.16 -7.32 23.20
N ALA A 131 10.78 -7.98 22.11
CA ALA A 131 10.83 -7.40 20.76
C ALA A 131 9.75 -6.34 20.52
N GLY A 132 8.74 -6.28 21.38
CA GLY A 132 7.65 -5.32 21.36
C GLY A 132 6.37 -5.89 21.97
N VAL A 133 5.38 -5.02 22.11
CA VAL A 133 4.02 -5.39 22.50
C VAL A 133 3.02 -4.89 21.44
N ARG A 134 1.88 -5.57 21.30
CA ARG A 134 0.82 -5.19 20.36
C ARG A 134 -0.50 -4.97 21.09
N ILE A 135 -1.18 -3.89 20.69
CA ILE A 135 -2.53 -3.49 21.12
C ILE A 135 -3.41 -3.51 19.86
N ASP A 136 -4.50 -4.27 19.87
CA ASP A 136 -5.40 -4.48 18.70
C ASP A 136 -6.77 -3.80 18.88
N SER A 137 -7.10 -3.37 20.10
CA SER A 137 -8.43 -2.90 20.48
C SER A 137 -8.41 -1.82 21.56
N GLY A 138 -9.58 -1.19 21.80
CA GLY A 138 -9.76 -0.17 22.81
C GLY A 138 -9.32 1.23 22.37
N ASP A 139 -9.15 2.13 23.34
CA ASP A 139 -8.61 3.47 23.09
C ASP A 139 -7.09 3.42 22.91
N LEU A 140 -6.65 3.30 21.66
CA LEU A 140 -5.23 3.18 21.33
C LEU A 140 -4.39 4.38 21.79
N VAL A 141 -4.97 5.58 21.93
CA VAL A 141 -4.26 6.76 22.46
C VAL A 141 -3.97 6.57 23.94
N ALA A 142 -5.01 6.38 24.73
CA ALA A 142 -4.89 6.24 26.17
C ALA A 142 -4.07 4.98 26.55
N LEU A 143 -4.37 3.84 25.93
CA LEU A 143 -3.68 2.59 26.20
C LEU A 143 -2.19 2.64 25.83
N SER A 144 -1.83 3.20 24.67
CA SER A 144 -0.41 3.30 24.30
C SER A 144 0.39 4.22 25.23
N GLN A 145 -0.22 5.29 25.73
CA GLN A 145 0.40 6.16 26.71
C GLN A 145 0.61 5.46 28.06
N GLN A 146 -0.38 4.71 28.55
CA GLN A 146 -0.26 3.93 29.79
C GLN A 146 0.78 2.81 29.64
N VAL A 147 0.73 2.06 28.54
CA VAL A 147 1.73 1.01 28.24
C VAL A 147 3.14 1.59 28.14
N ARG A 148 3.31 2.77 27.56
CA ARG A 148 4.61 3.46 27.49
C ARG A 148 5.17 3.81 28.88
N GLN A 149 4.32 4.12 29.85
CA GLN A 149 4.76 4.36 31.23
C GLN A 149 5.31 3.09 31.90
N GLU A 150 4.66 1.95 31.65
CA GLU A 150 5.07 0.66 32.22
C GLU A 150 6.26 0.02 31.45
N LEU A 151 6.35 0.28 30.13
CA LEU A 151 7.34 -0.29 29.21
C LEU A 151 8.06 0.82 28.41
N PRO A 152 8.89 1.67 29.04
CA PRO A 152 9.43 2.89 28.41
C PRO A 152 10.24 2.65 27.14
N ASN A 153 10.97 1.54 27.06
CA ASN A 153 11.90 1.23 25.96
C ASN A 153 11.45 0.06 25.07
N VAL A 154 10.24 -0.44 25.27
CA VAL A 154 9.70 -1.55 24.49
C VAL A 154 8.88 -0.99 23.31
N PRO A 155 9.10 -1.43 22.08
CA PRO A 155 8.29 -0.99 20.94
C PRO A 155 6.81 -1.34 21.11
N ILE A 156 5.92 -0.38 20.84
CA ILE A 156 4.48 -0.53 20.90
C ILE A 156 3.92 -0.57 19.48
N PHE A 157 3.26 -1.66 19.13
CA PHE A 157 2.59 -1.84 17.85
C PHE A 157 1.07 -1.71 18.05
N ALA A 158 0.41 -0.95 17.17
CA ALA A 158 -1.04 -0.89 17.12
C ALA A 158 -1.57 -1.63 15.89
N SER A 159 -2.74 -2.23 15.99
CA SER A 159 -3.49 -2.84 14.90
C SER A 159 -4.99 -2.70 15.13
N GLY A 160 -5.83 -3.23 14.24
CA GLY A 160 -7.29 -3.09 14.35
C GLY A 160 -7.85 -2.01 13.42
N ASP A 161 -8.23 -2.40 12.19
CA ASP A 161 -8.89 -1.56 11.16
C ASP A 161 -8.24 -0.19 10.88
N LEU A 162 -6.91 -0.12 10.96
CA LEU A 162 -6.14 1.10 10.72
C LEU A 162 -6.03 1.45 9.24
N ASP A 163 -6.18 2.74 8.94
CA ASP A 163 -5.87 3.36 7.65
C ASP A 163 -5.05 4.65 7.85
N GLU A 164 -4.74 5.34 6.75
CA GLU A 164 -3.96 6.58 6.81
C GLU A 164 -4.60 7.69 7.64
N ARG A 165 -5.94 7.77 7.67
CA ARG A 165 -6.67 8.77 8.46
C ARG A 165 -6.60 8.46 9.94
N GLU A 166 -6.76 7.20 10.29
CA GLU A 166 -6.66 6.77 11.69
C GLU A 166 -5.23 6.91 12.22
N ILE A 167 -4.20 6.57 11.43
CA ILE A 167 -2.80 6.82 11.83
C ILE A 167 -2.55 8.32 12.04
N LEU A 168 -3.06 9.18 11.15
CA LEU A 168 -2.94 10.63 11.32
C LEU A 168 -3.60 11.10 12.62
N ARG A 169 -4.81 10.62 12.91
CA ARG A 169 -5.56 10.93 14.15
C ARG A 169 -4.77 10.49 15.39
N LEU A 170 -4.27 9.27 15.40
CA LEU A 170 -3.49 8.72 16.52
C LEU A 170 -2.22 9.55 16.79
N LYS A 171 -1.49 9.92 15.74
CA LYS A 171 -0.30 10.78 15.85
C LYS A 171 -0.65 12.17 16.41
N GLN A 172 -1.71 12.78 15.88
CA GLN A 172 -2.16 14.11 16.34
C GLN A 172 -2.67 14.09 17.79
N ALA A 173 -3.25 12.97 18.23
CA ALA A 173 -3.68 12.78 19.61
C ALA A 173 -2.56 12.38 20.58
N GLY A 174 -1.31 12.26 20.11
CA GLY A 174 -0.15 11.94 20.96
C GLY A 174 -0.07 10.48 21.40
N ALA A 175 -0.57 9.53 20.58
CA ALA A 175 -0.40 8.12 20.83
C ALA A 175 1.08 7.71 20.79
N CYS A 176 1.50 6.85 21.72
CA CYS A 176 2.87 6.36 21.86
C CYS A 176 3.06 5.05 21.07
N ILE A 177 2.99 5.11 19.74
CA ILE A 177 3.01 3.94 18.85
C ILE A 177 4.25 3.99 17.94
N ASP A 178 5.02 2.91 17.91
CA ASP A 178 6.25 2.76 17.13
C ASP A 178 6.03 2.00 15.81
N GLY A 179 4.90 1.31 15.68
CA GLY A 179 4.57 0.60 14.45
C GLY A 179 3.10 0.23 14.34
N TYR A 180 2.68 -0.06 13.10
CA TYR A 180 1.28 -0.37 12.78
C TYR A 180 1.15 -1.69 12.02
N GLY A 181 0.24 -2.55 12.49
CA GLY A 181 -0.20 -3.75 11.79
C GLY A 181 -1.43 -3.47 10.92
N LEU A 182 -1.28 -3.58 9.61
CA LEU A 182 -2.23 -3.13 8.61
C LEU A 182 -2.89 -4.32 7.90
N GLY A 183 -4.19 -4.45 8.03
CA GLY A 183 -4.95 -5.58 7.53
C GLY A 183 -6.03 -5.21 6.53
N THR A 184 -7.31 -5.29 6.96
CA THR A 184 -8.50 -5.15 6.11
C THR A 184 -8.45 -3.93 5.20
N LYS A 185 -8.24 -2.75 5.76
CA LYS A 185 -8.25 -1.49 5.01
C LYS A 185 -7.08 -1.33 4.04
N LEU A 186 -5.99 -2.09 4.21
CA LEU A 186 -4.90 -2.15 3.25
C LEU A 186 -5.28 -2.98 2.02
N VAL A 187 -5.83 -4.21 2.23
CA VAL A 187 -5.97 -5.21 1.15
C VAL A 187 -7.36 -5.23 0.49
N THR A 188 -8.30 -4.43 0.98
CA THR A 188 -9.66 -4.29 0.40
C THR A 188 -9.96 -2.86 0.01
N GLY A 189 -10.93 -2.61 -0.85
CA GLY A 189 -11.41 -1.29 -1.20
C GLY A 189 -11.91 -1.18 -2.64
N ASN A 190 -12.24 0.04 -3.03
CA ASN A 190 -12.75 0.32 -4.36
C ASN A 190 -11.68 0.11 -5.42
N PRO A 191 -12.02 -0.53 -6.55
CA PRO A 191 -11.08 -0.76 -7.64
C PRO A 191 -10.64 0.56 -8.29
N VAL A 192 -9.46 0.54 -8.94
CA VAL A 192 -8.96 1.69 -9.73
C VAL A 192 -9.83 1.98 -10.96
N ASN A 193 -10.68 1.03 -11.36
CA ASN A 193 -11.62 1.14 -12.50
C ASN A 193 -10.97 1.45 -13.85
N GLY A 194 -9.78 0.93 -14.10
CA GLY A 194 -9.15 0.99 -15.41
C GLY A 194 -10.00 0.32 -16.49
N VAL A 195 -10.02 0.89 -17.68
CA VAL A 195 -10.71 0.32 -18.86
C VAL A 195 -9.78 0.30 -20.05
N TYR A 196 -9.97 -0.65 -20.94
CA TYR A 196 -9.23 -0.77 -22.18
C TYR A 196 -10.04 -0.19 -23.34
N LYS A 197 -9.38 0.60 -24.21
CA LYS A 197 -9.96 1.11 -25.45
C LYS A 197 -8.92 1.08 -26.55
N LEU A 198 -9.34 0.62 -27.74
CA LEU A 198 -8.56 0.78 -28.95
C LEU A 198 -8.51 2.27 -29.33
N VAL A 199 -7.32 2.73 -29.64
CA VAL A 199 -7.06 4.14 -29.97
C VAL A 199 -6.24 4.31 -31.26
N ASP A 200 -5.69 3.20 -31.77
CA ASP A 200 -4.92 3.12 -33.00
C ASP A 200 -5.02 1.69 -33.55
N ILE A 201 -5.26 1.55 -34.86
CA ILE A 201 -5.31 0.28 -35.57
C ILE A 201 -4.44 0.44 -36.82
N ASP A 202 -3.28 -0.20 -36.85
CA ASP A 202 -2.31 -0.14 -37.97
C ASP A 202 -1.95 1.31 -38.39
N GLY A 203 -1.78 2.19 -37.41
CA GLY A 203 -1.48 3.60 -37.64
C GLY A 203 -2.70 4.47 -37.98
N ILE A 204 -3.89 3.90 -38.01
CA ILE A 204 -5.15 4.62 -38.19
C ILE A 204 -5.68 5.03 -36.81
N PRO A 205 -5.72 6.33 -36.47
CA PRO A 205 -6.27 6.80 -35.20
C PRO A 205 -7.77 6.48 -35.11
N VAL A 206 -8.16 5.86 -34.00
CA VAL A 206 -9.56 5.56 -33.70
C VAL A 206 -9.92 6.07 -32.32
N MET A 207 -11.20 6.40 -32.11
CA MET A 207 -11.69 6.84 -30.82
C MET A 207 -13.10 6.31 -30.56
N LYS A 208 -13.36 6.00 -29.28
CA LYS A 208 -14.73 5.79 -28.84
C LYS A 208 -15.30 7.13 -28.41
N GLU A 209 -16.48 7.47 -28.93
CA GLU A 209 -17.21 8.65 -28.50
C GLU A 209 -18.67 8.29 -28.19
N SER A 210 -19.19 8.80 -27.09
CA SER A 210 -20.60 8.74 -26.70
C SER A 210 -20.92 9.95 -25.83
N LYS A 211 -22.21 10.22 -25.57
CA LYS A 211 -22.64 11.37 -24.80
C LYS A 211 -21.85 11.52 -23.48
N GLY A 212 -21.05 12.56 -23.40
CA GLY A 212 -20.23 12.89 -22.21
C GLY A 212 -18.98 12.03 -21.99
N LYS A 213 -18.62 11.12 -22.90
CA LYS A 213 -17.42 10.25 -22.76
C LYS A 213 -16.74 10.03 -24.10
N PHE A 214 -15.44 10.29 -24.16
CA PHE A 214 -14.62 9.98 -25.34
C PHE A 214 -13.23 9.51 -24.92
N THR A 215 -12.49 8.91 -25.86
CA THR A 215 -11.09 8.51 -25.66
C THR A 215 -10.20 9.26 -26.63
N TYR A 216 -9.03 9.74 -26.20
CA TYR A 216 -8.05 10.35 -27.08
C TYR A 216 -7.49 9.32 -28.06
N PRO A 217 -7.50 9.57 -29.39
CA PRO A 217 -7.00 8.66 -30.41
C PRO A 217 -5.48 8.65 -30.49
N GLY A 218 -4.94 7.68 -31.22
CA GLY A 218 -3.51 7.57 -31.55
C GLY A 218 -2.64 7.04 -30.40
N GLN A 219 -1.38 6.76 -30.71
CA GLN A 219 -0.38 6.34 -29.74
C GLN A 219 0.04 7.53 -28.86
N LYS A 220 -0.04 7.37 -27.56
CA LYS A 220 0.17 8.45 -26.60
C LYS A 220 1.38 8.23 -25.71
N GLN A 221 1.86 9.32 -25.12
CA GLN A 221 2.89 9.35 -24.09
C GLN A 221 2.46 10.31 -22.98
N ILE A 222 2.89 10.04 -21.76
CA ILE A 222 2.78 10.96 -20.63
C ILE A 222 4.14 11.61 -20.42
N PHE A 223 4.15 12.92 -20.46
CA PHE A 223 5.35 13.76 -20.26
C PHE A 223 5.25 14.41 -18.89
N ARG A 224 6.20 14.14 -18.01
CA ARG A 224 6.24 14.71 -16.65
C ARG A 224 7.17 15.91 -16.61
N THR A 225 6.66 17.04 -16.15
CA THR A 225 7.39 18.29 -15.90
C THR A 225 7.26 18.69 -14.44
N ALA A 226 7.91 19.79 -14.03
CA ALA A 226 7.76 20.37 -12.71
C ALA A 226 6.33 20.90 -12.45
N GLU A 227 5.63 21.33 -13.52
CA GLU A 227 4.26 21.88 -13.45
C GLU A 227 3.18 20.78 -13.47
N GLY A 228 3.55 19.51 -13.68
CA GLY A 228 2.64 18.37 -13.71
C GLY A 228 2.76 17.50 -14.96
N ASP A 229 1.78 16.64 -15.16
CA ASP A 229 1.76 15.70 -16.28
C ASP A 229 1.04 16.26 -17.51
N ARG A 230 1.59 15.98 -18.68
CA ARG A 230 0.99 16.30 -19.98
C ARG A 230 0.79 15.02 -20.80
N LEU A 231 -0.43 14.77 -21.24
CA LEU A 231 -0.76 13.70 -22.18
C LEU A 231 -0.59 14.23 -23.61
N GLY A 232 0.27 13.60 -24.38
CA GLY A 232 0.55 13.96 -25.75
C GLY A 232 0.72 12.75 -26.67
N LEU A 233 1.04 12.98 -27.93
CA LEU A 233 1.35 11.92 -28.90
C LEU A 233 2.75 11.35 -28.59
N ALA A 234 2.91 10.04 -28.81
CA ALA A 234 4.20 9.38 -28.63
C ALA A 234 5.30 9.90 -29.57
N SER A 235 4.92 10.55 -30.68
CA SER A 235 5.82 11.19 -31.65
C SER A 235 6.28 12.60 -31.28
N GLU A 236 5.71 13.20 -30.22
CA GLU A 236 6.15 14.53 -29.78
C GLU A 236 7.54 14.47 -29.17
N THR A 237 8.40 15.40 -29.55
CA THR A 237 9.74 15.61 -28.98
C THR A 237 9.68 16.66 -27.89
N THR A 238 10.31 16.36 -26.73
CA THR A 238 10.36 17.26 -25.57
C THR A 238 11.49 16.83 -24.63
N ASP A 239 12.03 17.74 -23.85
CA ASP A 239 13.02 17.46 -22.79
C ASP A 239 12.38 16.88 -21.52
N ALA A 240 11.05 16.83 -21.45
CA ALA A 240 10.33 16.27 -20.31
C ALA A 240 10.51 14.76 -20.19
N ALA A 241 10.51 14.26 -18.95
CA ALA A 241 10.59 12.83 -18.70
C ALA A 241 9.35 12.08 -19.24
N THR A 242 9.60 11.04 -20.02
CA THR A 242 8.53 10.16 -20.55
C THR A 242 8.23 9.04 -19.57
N LEU A 243 6.96 8.84 -19.20
CA LEU A 243 6.56 7.85 -18.20
C LEU A 243 6.27 6.47 -18.79
N LEU A 244 5.71 6.37 -20.00
CA LEU A 244 5.48 5.10 -20.65
C LEU A 244 6.78 4.58 -21.27
N LYS A 245 7.22 3.40 -20.79
CA LYS A 245 8.42 2.74 -21.28
C LYS A 245 8.04 1.38 -21.88
N PRO A 246 8.63 0.97 -23.01
CA PRO A 246 8.38 -0.34 -23.58
C PRO A 246 8.98 -1.42 -22.67
N VAL A 247 8.18 -2.43 -22.33
CA VAL A 247 8.59 -3.56 -21.47
C VAL A 247 8.63 -4.89 -22.24
N MET A 248 7.86 -4.99 -23.33
CA MET A 248 7.80 -6.18 -24.20
C MET A 248 7.83 -5.76 -25.67
N ARG A 249 8.45 -6.59 -26.51
CA ARG A 249 8.46 -6.46 -27.97
C ARG A 249 8.44 -7.84 -28.59
N ASN A 250 7.54 -8.06 -29.57
CA ASN A 250 7.39 -9.36 -30.29
C ASN A 250 7.23 -10.56 -29.32
N GLY A 251 6.48 -10.38 -28.22
CA GLY A 251 6.26 -11.44 -27.23
C GLY A 251 7.39 -11.61 -26.21
N GLU A 252 8.51 -10.94 -26.37
CA GLU A 252 9.66 -11.03 -25.49
C GLU A 252 9.78 -9.81 -24.58
N ARG A 253 10.16 -10.06 -23.33
CA ARG A 253 10.46 -8.97 -22.39
C ARG A 253 11.82 -8.36 -22.73
N ILE A 254 11.85 -7.05 -22.95
CA ILE A 254 13.05 -6.30 -23.33
C ILE A 254 13.72 -5.56 -22.16
N VAL A 255 13.15 -5.62 -20.97
CA VAL A 255 13.73 -5.00 -19.76
C VAL A 255 13.94 -6.06 -18.68
N PRO A 256 14.99 -5.95 -17.85
CA PRO A 256 15.19 -6.86 -16.71
C PRO A 256 14.05 -6.75 -15.70
N ILE A 257 13.85 -7.82 -14.91
CA ILE A 257 12.98 -7.76 -13.75
C ILE A 257 13.65 -6.85 -12.71
N GLU A 258 12.95 -5.82 -12.29
CA GLU A 258 13.41 -4.99 -11.17
C GLU A 258 13.26 -5.73 -9.85
N SER A 259 14.23 -5.55 -8.94
CA SER A 259 14.08 -6.01 -7.56
C SER A 259 13.00 -5.20 -6.83
N LEU A 260 12.44 -5.80 -5.78
CA LEU A 260 11.43 -5.14 -4.96
C LEU A 260 11.97 -3.85 -4.32
N GLU A 261 13.24 -3.85 -3.94
CA GLU A 261 13.94 -2.69 -3.35
C GLU A 261 13.97 -1.52 -4.33
N ARG A 262 14.35 -1.76 -5.59
CA ARG A 262 14.37 -0.72 -6.63
C ARG A 262 12.97 -0.17 -6.94
N ILE A 263 11.96 -1.04 -6.94
CA ILE A 263 10.57 -0.60 -7.13
C ILE A 263 10.13 0.27 -5.95
N ARG A 264 10.42 -0.14 -4.71
CA ARG A 264 10.13 0.63 -3.49
C ARG A 264 10.84 1.98 -3.50
N GLU A 265 12.12 2.00 -3.80
CA GLU A 265 12.93 3.23 -3.86
C GLU A 265 12.34 4.22 -4.88
N ARG A 266 12.05 3.77 -6.10
CA ARG A 266 11.40 4.59 -7.13
C ARG A 266 10.02 5.10 -6.68
N ALA A 267 9.21 4.27 -6.03
CA ALA A 267 7.91 4.68 -5.50
C ALA A 267 8.07 5.76 -4.43
N THR A 268 8.98 5.59 -3.49
CA THR A 268 9.29 6.57 -2.43
C THR A 268 9.73 7.91 -3.02
N GLN A 269 10.66 7.89 -4.00
CA GLN A 269 11.12 9.10 -4.68
C GLN A 269 9.99 9.80 -5.44
N SER A 270 9.14 9.02 -6.13
CA SER A 270 8.00 9.57 -6.87
C SER A 270 6.97 10.21 -5.94
N VAL A 271 6.68 9.62 -4.80
CA VAL A 271 5.77 10.20 -3.79
C VAL A 271 6.36 11.47 -3.19
N ALA A 272 7.66 11.49 -2.88
CA ALA A 272 8.33 12.65 -2.30
C ALA A 272 8.31 13.88 -3.24
N GLN A 273 8.21 13.67 -4.56
CA GLN A 273 8.10 14.73 -5.56
C GLN A 273 6.68 15.29 -5.71
N LEU A 274 5.65 14.63 -5.17
CA LEU A 274 4.27 15.11 -5.25
C LEU A 274 4.09 16.31 -4.32
N PRO A 275 3.35 17.36 -4.77
CA PRO A 275 2.96 18.48 -3.91
C PRO A 275 2.23 18.04 -2.65
N LEU A 276 2.37 18.80 -1.56
CA LEU A 276 1.75 18.46 -0.28
C LEU A 276 0.22 18.36 -0.38
N GLU A 277 -0.41 19.23 -1.17
CA GLU A 277 -1.85 19.21 -1.39
C GLU A 277 -2.35 17.96 -2.13
N VAL A 278 -1.51 17.31 -2.94
CA VAL A 278 -1.83 16.01 -3.58
C VAL A 278 -1.72 14.88 -2.57
N ARG A 279 -0.83 15.02 -1.59
CA ARG A 279 -0.58 14.03 -0.53
C ARG A 279 -1.48 14.20 0.70
N ASP A 280 -2.26 15.29 0.77
CA ASP A 280 -3.19 15.50 1.89
C ASP A 280 -4.12 14.30 2.08
N VAL A 281 -4.20 13.78 3.31
CA VAL A 281 -4.96 12.58 3.63
C VAL A 281 -6.47 12.83 3.58
N ASN A 282 -6.89 14.01 4.02
CA ASN A 282 -8.30 14.33 4.21
C ASN A 282 -8.90 14.95 2.94
N ASN A 283 -8.15 15.85 2.28
CA ASN A 283 -8.63 16.63 1.14
C ASN A 283 -7.59 16.68 0.01
N PRO A 284 -7.22 15.54 -0.60
CA PRO A 284 -6.21 15.51 -1.64
C PRO A 284 -6.68 16.26 -2.89
N VAL A 285 -5.83 17.13 -3.42
CA VAL A 285 -6.06 17.73 -4.74
C VAL A 285 -5.76 16.68 -5.81
N VAL A 286 -6.70 16.47 -6.73
CA VAL A 286 -6.51 15.55 -7.86
C VAL A 286 -5.81 16.29 -9.00
N PRO A 287 -4.54 15.98 -9.32
CA PRO A 287 -3.85 16.63 -10.41
C PRO A 287 -4.50 16.29 -11.76
N GLN A 288 -4.66 17.30 -12.62
CA GLN A 288 -5.19 17.14 -13.97
C GLN A 288 -4.05 17.18 -14.98
N ALA A 289 -3.95 16.13 -15.82
CA ALA A 289 -3.00 16.14 -16.92
C ALA A 289 -3.41 17.15 -17.99
N GLN A 290 -2.46 17.96 -18.45
CA GLN A 290 -2.68 18.84 -19.60
C GLN A 290 -2.69 18.04 -20.90
N ILE A 291 -3.51 18.46 -21.87
CA ILE A 291 -3.55 17.82 -23.19
C ILE A 291 -2.72 18.62 -24.16
N SER A 292 -1.81 17.93 -24.88
CA SER A 292 -0.98 18.63 -25.88
C SER A 292 -1.82 19.14 -27.07
N THR A 293 -1.35 20.22 -27.68
CA THR A 293 -1.98 20.79 -28.86
C THR A 293 -2.01 19.78 -30.03
N ALA A 294 -0.98 18.94 -30.17
CA ALA A 294 -0.93 17.94 -31.20
C ALA A 294 -2.00 16.84 -30.99
N LEU A 295 -2.15 16.37 -29.77
CA LEU A 295 -3.17 15.38 -29.44
C LEU A 295 -4.59 15.95 -29.58
N GLN A 296 -4.80 17.22 -29.19
CA GLN A 296 -6.08 17.89 -29.40
C GLN A 296 -6.44 17.99 -30.89
N LYS A 297 -5.50 18.40 -31.74
CA LYS A 297 -5.69 18.47 -33.20
C LYS A 297 -6.03 17.07 -33.80
N LEU A 298 -5.30 16.03 -33.37
CA LEU A 298 -5.57 14.67 -33.84
C LEU A 298 -6.99 14.23 -33.40
N THR A 299 -7.40 14.54 -32.19
CA THR A 299 -8.73 14.23 -31.68
C THR A 299 -9.82 14.89 -32.50
N ASP A 300 -9.67 16.17 -32.82
CA ASP A 300 -10.66 16.91 -33.62
C ASP A 300 -10.72 16.41 -35.08
N CYS A 301 -9.59 15.99 -35.65
CA CYS A 301 -9.55 15.39 -36.98
C CYS A 301 -10.24 14.01 -36.99
N THR A 302 -9.90 13.14 -36.04
CA THR A 302 -10.49 11.80 -35.93
C THR A 302 -11.99 11.86 -35.74
N ARG A 303 -12.49 12.77 -34.89
CA ARG A 303 -13.92 13.00 -34.66
C ARG A 303 -14.65 13.37 -35.96
N ARG A 304 -14.10 14.31 -36.73
CA ARG A 304 -14.69 14.72 -38.02
C ARG A 304 -14.75 13.57 -39.03
N SER A 305 -13.67 12.78 -39.11
CA SER A 305 -13.62 11.64 -40.03
C SER A 305 -14.65 10.57 -39.66
N GLN A 306 -14.83 10.26 -38.36
CA GLN A 306 -15.82 9.28 -37.91
C GLN A 306 -17.25 9.76 -38.16
N LEU A 307 -17.56 11.03 -37.97
CA LEU A 307 -18.90 11.59 -38.27
C LEU A 307 -19.23 11.52 -39.77
N ALA A 308 -18.22 11.76 -40.63
CA ALA A 308 -18.40 11.67 -42.08
C ALA A 308 -18.62 10.23 -42.58
N THR A 309 -18.25 9.22 -41.80
CA THR A 309 -18.43 7.80 -42.18
C THR A 309 -19.77 7.23 -41.72
N VAL A 310 -20.45 7.90 -40.78
CA VAL A 310 -21.74 7.46 -40.22
C VAL A 310 -22.93 8.19 -40.88
N SER A 311 -22.68 9.25 -41.65
CA SER A 311 -23.61 9.95 -42.48
C SER A 311 -23.70 9.37 -43.89
#